data_a7b6b76747dd1af81d94232659892b6b
#
_entry.id   a7b6b76747dd1af81d94232659892b6b
#
_cell.length_a   1.000
_cell.length_b   1.000
_cell.length_c   1.000
_cell.angle_alpha   90.00
_cell.angle_beta   90.00
_cell.angle_gamma   90.00
#
_symmetry.space_group_name_H-M   'P 1'
#
loop_
_entity.id
_entity.type
_entity.pdbx_description
1 polymer ?
#
loop_
_entity_poly.entity_id
_entity_poly.type
_entity_poly.pdbx_seq_one_letter_code
_entity_poly.pdbx_strand_id
1 'polypeptide(L)'
;MNMMFPKPTKKKRKKHKKSIMQPKGDRRCYLCMLLDGDFTYKPYLEEHHALFGNTHAFAEAEGLKVNLCLEHHRNGPAAVHNNAKNARILMAKAQEVYERTHTREEWMKNAGKNYL
;
A
#
# COMPACT_ATOMS: atom_id res chain seq x y z
N MET A 1 28.08 42.94 -3.35
CA MET A 1 27.00 42.71 -2.49
C MET A 1 26.28 41.44 -2.89
N ASN A 2 26.22 40.69 -1.99
CA ASN A 2 25.61 39.43 -2.20
C ASN A 2 24.11 39.56 -2.13
N MET A 3 23.52 39.52 -3.28
CA MET A 3 22.09 39.38 -3.33
C MET A 3 21.73 38.04 -2.80
N MET A 4 21.50 38.06 -1.53
CA MET A 4 20.99 36.90 -0.92
C MET A 4 19.56 36.72 -1.33
N PHE A 5 19.36 36.10 -2.44
CA PHE A 5 18.08 35.50 -2.62
C PHE A 5 17.91 34.50 -1.50
N PRO A 6 16.86 34.62 -0.69
CA PRO A 6 16.57 33.54 0.21
C PRO A 6 16.52 32.27 -0.62
N LYS A 7 17.42 31.36 -0.33
CA LYS A 7 17.33 30.05 -0.95
C LYS A 7 15.91 29.59 -0.83
N PRO A 8 15.27 29.21 -1.97
CA PRO A 8 13.95 28.65 -1.86
C PRO A 8 14.03 27.54 -0.83
N THR A 9 13.30 27.68 0.23
CA THR A 9 13.15 26.63 1.20
C THR A 9 12.88 25.37 0.42
N LYS A 10 13.82 24.44 0.47
CA LYS A 10 13.58 23.13 -0.10
C LYS A 10 12.25 22.66 0.44
N LYS A 11 11.27 22.53 -0.43
CA LYS A 11 10.04 21.85 -0.09
C LYS A 11 10.46 20.55 0.58
N LYS A 12 10.15 20.39 1.84
CA LYS A 12 10.37 19.12 2.52
C LYS A 12 9.75 18.06 1.63
N ARG A 13 10.58 17.14 1.14
CA ARG A 13 10.06 15.97 0.45
C ARG A 13 9.01 15.37 1.36
N LYS A 14 7.80 15.16 0.81
CA LYS A 14 6.80 14.39 1.50
C LYS A 14 7.45 13.07 1.90
N LYS A 15 7.61 12.87 3.19
CA LYS A 15 8.07 11.58 3.66
C LYS A 15 7.00 10.58 3.31
N HIS A 16 7.38 9.57 2.55
CA HIS A 16 6.50 8.44 2.31
C HIS A 16 6.23 7.73 3.63
N LYS A 17 4.98 7.54 3.96
CA LYS A 17 4.64 6.83 5.16
C LYS A 17 5.02 5.36 5.01
N LYS A 18 5.57 4.79 6.07
CA LYS A 18 5.85 3.36 6.10
C LYS A 18 4.54 2.58 6.05
N SER A 19 4.61 1.38 5.48
CA SER A 19 3.46 0.48 5.48
C SER A 19 3.03 0.17 6.92
N ILE A 20 1.71 0.22 7.14
CA ILE A 20 1.12 -0.28 8.38
C ILE A 20 0.65 -1.73 8.24
N MET A 21 0.77 -2.31 7.04
CA MET A 21 0.35 -3.67 6.73
C MET A 21 1.50 -4.69 6.80
N GLN A 22 2.74 -4.25 6.56
CA GLN A 22 3.94 -5.08 6.63
C GLN A 22 5.08 -4.33 7.31
N PRO A 23 5.95 -5.04 8.06
CA PRO A 23 7.14 -4.42 8.64
C PRO A 23 8.07 -3.87 7.56
N LYS A 24 8.78 -2.80 7.89
CA LYS A 24 9.80 -2.24 7.01
C LYS A 24 10.87 -3.28 6.71
N GLY A 25 11.21 -3.41 5.42
CA GLY A 25 12.23 -4.36 5.00
C GLY A 25 11.77 -5.80 4.93
N ASP A 26 10.47 -6.06 5.06
CA ASP A 26 9.93 -7.41 4.90
C ASP A 26 10.14 -7.88 3.47
N ARG A 27 10.88 -8.98 3.31
CA ARG A 27 11.23 -9.55 2.02
C ARG A 27 10.28 -10.65 1.57
N ARG A 28 9.07 -10.66 2.09
CA ARG A 28 8.07 -11.67 1.77
C ARG A 28 6.94 -11.03 0.95
N CYS A 29 6.36 -11.83 0.06
CA CYS A 29 5.16 -11.41 -0.67
C CYS A 29 3.94 -11.53 0.24
N TYR A 30 3.21 -10.45 0.40
CA TYR A 30 2.04 -10.42 1.27
C TYR A 30 0.97 -11.44 0.84
N LEU A 31 0.70 -11.54 -0.46
CA LEU A 31 -0.29 -12.50 -0.97
C LEU A 31 0.20 -13.94 -0.96
N CYS A 32 1.50 -14.18 -1.14
CA CYS A 32 2.04 -15.52 -0.96
C CYS A 32 1.78 -16.01 0.46
N MET A 33 2.01 -15.15 1.43
CA MET A 33 1.73 -15.48 2.84
C MET A 33 0.24 -15.70 3.09
N LEU A 34 -0.59 -14.81 2.57
CA LEU A 34 -2.02 -14.80 2.86
C LEU A 34 -2.77 -15.93 2.14
N LEU A 35 -2.46 -16.17 0.87
CA LEU A 35 -3.18 -17.12 0.04
C LEU A 35 -2.58 -18.51 0.05
N ASP A 36 -1.26 -18.61 0.11
CA ASP A 36 -0.54 -19.87 -0.07
C ASP A 36 0.16 -20.36 1.21
N GLY A 37 0.16 -19.55 2.26
CA GLY A 37 0.92 -19.87 3.46
C GLY A 37 2.43 -19.89 3.22
N ASP A 38 2.90 -19.22 2.19
CA ASP A 38 4.29 -19.18 1.79
C ASP A 38 4.98 -17.95 2.39
N PHE A 39 5.82 -18.18 3.40
CA PHE A 39 6.56 -17.15 4.13
C PHE A 39 8.01 -17.03 3.68
N THR A 40 8.36 -17.60 2.55
CA THR A 40 9.74 -17.56 2.05
C THR A 40 10.11 -16.16 1.56
N TYR A 41 11.37 -15.79 1.74
CA TYR A 41 11.90 -14.53 1.25
C TYR A 41 11.99 -14.58 -0.28
N LYS A 42 11.58 -13.49 -0.90
CA LYS A 42 11.64 -13.35 -2.35
C LYS A 42 12.81 -12.44 -2.75
N PRO A 43 13.52 -12.77 -3.79
CA PRO A 43 14.65 -11.94 -4.25
C PRO A 43 14.19 -10.61 -4.84
N TYR A 44 12.98 -10.56 -5.37
CA TYR A 44 12.42 -9.37 -5.98
C TYR A 44 10.97 -9.17 -5.55
N LEU A 45 10.70 -7.97 -5.08
CA LEU A 45 9.36 -7.56 -4.63
C LEU A 45 9.08 -6.16 -5.15
N GLU A 46 7.81 -5.90 -5.45
CA GLU A 46 7.33 -4.58 -5.82
C GLU A 46 6.35 -4.07 -4.78
N GLU A 47 6.46 -2.80 -4.43
CA GLU A 47 5.51 -2.18 -3.53
C GLU A 47 4.21 -1.91 -4.26
N HIS A 48 3.09 -2.29 -3.65
CA HIS A 48 1.76 -2.13 -4.21
C HIS A 48 0.86 -1.42 -3.19
N HIS A 49 0.19 -0.37 -3.63
CA HIS A 49 -0.83 0.30 -2.82
C HIS A 49 -2.10 -0.53 -2.87
N ALA A 50 -2.65 -0.81 -1.70
CA ALA A 50 -3.83 -1.67 -1.61
C ALA A 50 -5.09 -1.06 -2.21
N LEU A 51 -5.10 0.26 -2.39
CA LEU A 51 -6.20 0.98 -3.04
C LEU A 51 -5.70 1.64 -4.32
N PHE A 52 -6.53 1.65 -5.34
CA PHE A 52 -6.19 2.13 -6.68
C PHE A 52 -6.90 3.44 -7.02
N GLY A 53 -6.49 4.03 -8.14
CA GLY A 53 -7.17 5.16 -8.76
C GLY A 53 -7.19 6.38 -7.85
N ASN A 54 -8.36 6.96 -7.67
CA ASN A 54 -8.52 8.18 -6.87
C ASN A 54 -8.27 7.98 -5.38
N THR A 55 -8.21 6.73 -4.91
CA THR A 55 -7.91 6.41 -3.50
C THR A 55 -6.43 6.07 -3.26
N HIS A 56 -5.61 6.10 -4.30
CA HIS A 56 -4.18 5.83 -4.18
C HIS A 56 -3.48 6.80 -3.23
N ALA A 57 -3.81 8.09 -3.30
CA ALA A 57 -3.23 9.11 -2.44
C ALA A 57 -3.54 8.86 -0.96
N PHE A 58 -4.76 8.41 -0.66
CA PHE A 58 -5.15 8.02 0.69
C PHE A 58 -4.33 6.81 1.15
N ALA A 59 -4.19 5.80 0.29
CA ALA A 59 -3.38 4.62 0.60
C ALA A 59 -1.93 5.00 0.91
N GLU A 60 -1.32 5.90 0.13
CA GLU A 60 0.04 6.36 0.37
C GLU A 60 0.13 7.13 1.69
N ALA A 61 -0.82 8.03 1.95
CA ALA A 61 -0.82 8.85 3.15
C ALA A 61 -0.96 8.02 4.43
N GLU A 62 -1.69 6.91 4.35
CA GLU A 62 -1.96 6.06 5.51
C GLU A 62 -1.08 4.80 5.58
N GLY A 63 -0.22 4.58 4.60
CA GLY A 63 0.65 3.42 4.58
C GLY A 63 -0.08 2.12 4.27
N LEU A 64 -1.14 2.18 3.48
CA LEU A 64 -1.91 1.00 3.06
C LEU A 64 -1.27 0.40 1.81
N LYS A 65 -0.12 -0.21 2.01
CA LYS A 65 0.69 -0.76 0.93
C LYS A 65 1.42 -2.00 1.40
N VAL A 66 1.70 -2.89 0.46
CA VAL A 66 2.32 -4.18 0.72
C VAL A 66 3.38 -4.48 -0.33
N ASN A 67 4.26 -5.43 -0.01
CA ASN A 67 5.22 -5.95 -0.98
C ASN A 67 4.65 -7.19 -1.64
N LEU A 68 4.68 -7.23 -2.97
CA LEU A 68 4.18 -8.35 -3.76
C LEU A 68 5.24 -8.84 -4.74
N CYS A 69 5.29 -10.16 -4.93
CA CYS A 69 6.08 -10.73 -6.01
C CYS A 69 5.43 -10.41 -7.35
N LEU A 70 6.18 -10.57 -8.44
CA LEU A 70 5.67 -10.25 -9.78
C LEU A 70 4.40 -11.02 -10.11
N GLU A 71 4.34 -12.30 -9.75
CA GLU A 71 3.19 -13.16 -10.03
C GLU A 71 1.91 -12.69 -9.34
N HIS A 72 2.03 -12.07 -8.17
CA HIS A 72 0.88 -11.54 -7.44
C HIS A 72 0.63 -10.05 -7.71
N HIS A 73 1.62 -9.33 -8.24
CA HIS A 73 1.46 -7.91 -8.51
C HIS A 73 0.90 -7.64 -9.91
N ARG A 74 1.58 -8.10 -10.96
CA ARG A 74 1.21 -7.74 -12.34
C ARG A 74 1.43 -8.81 -13.39
N ASN A 75 2.10 -9.89 -13.06
CA ASN A 75 2.54 -10.88 -14.05
C ASN A 75 1.88 -12.23 -13.82
N GLY A 76 0.73 -12.44 -14.43
CA GLY A 76 0.04 -13.70 -14.32
C GLY A 76 -1.41 -13.56 -13.88
N PRO A 77 -2.16 -14.69 -13.88
CA PRO A 77 -3.61 -14.65 -13.61
C PRO A 77 -3.95 -14.33 -12.15
N ALA A 78 -3.05 -14.60 -11.22
CA ALA A 78 -3.29 -14.31 -9.80
C ALA A 78 -2.88 -12.89 -9.40
N ALA A 79 -2.26 -12.13 -10.31
CA ALA A 79 -1.81 -10.77 -10.04
C ALA A 79 -2.97 -9.83 -9.77
N VAL A 80 -2.81 -8.95 -8.79
CA VAL A 80 -3.88 -8.02 -8.40
C VAL A 80 -4.32 -7.10 -9.54
N HIS A 81 -3.43 -6.77 -10.46
CA HIS A 81 -3.79 -5.97 -11.64
C HIS A 81 -4.60 -6.76 -12.66
N ASN A 82 -4.62 -8.09 -12.58
CA ASN A 82 -5.35 -8.98 -13.48
C ASN A 82 -6.47 -9.77 -12.79
N ASN A 83 -6.56 -9.68 -11.49
CA ASN A 83 -7.49 -10.50 -10.71
C ASN A 83 -8.19 -9.62 -9.66
N ALA A 84 -9.42 -9.24 -9.97
CA ALA A 84 -10.21 -8.36 -9.11
C ALA A 84 -10.48 -8.99 -7.73
N LYS A 85 -10.61 -10.30 -7.65
CA LYS A 85 -10.82 -11.00 -6.37
C LYS A 85 -9.62 -10.82 -5.44
N ASN A 86 -8.41 -11.01 -5.96
CA ASN A 86 -7.19 -10.84 -5.17
C ASN A 86 -6.97 -9.36 -4.81
N ALA A 87 -7.28 -8.45 -5.72
CA ALA A 87 -7.24 -7.02 -5.42
C ALA A 87 -8.19 -6.67 -4.27
N ARG A 88 -9.40 -7.22 -4.30
CA ARG A 88 -10.39 -6.98 -3.24
C ARG A 88 -9.95 -7.56 -1.90
N ILE A 89 -9.28 -8.70 -1.89
CA ILE A 89 -8.73 -9.27 -0.66
C ILE A 89 -7.76 -8.29 0.00
N LEU A 90 -6.89 -7.65 -0.79
CA LEU A 90 -5.97 -6.63 -0.26
C LEU A 90 -6.70 -5.40 0.25
N MET A 91 -7.74 -4.96 -0.46
CA MET A 91 -8.56 -3.82 -0.04
C MET A 91 -9.24 -4.10 1.31
N ALA A 92 -9.75 -5.31 1.48
CA ALA A 92 -10.36 -5.74 2.74
C ALA A 92 -9.34 -5.78 3.88
N LYS A 93 -8.15 -6.30 3.61
CA LYS A 93 -7.06 -6.31 4.60
C LYS A 93 -6.60 -4.92 4.97
N ALA A 94 -6.52 -4.03 3.99
CA ALA A 94 -6.18 -2.63 4.24
C ALA A 94 -7.22 -1.97 5.17
N GLN A 95 -8.49 -2.19 4.89
CA GLN A 95 -9.56 -1.67 5.74
C GLN A 95 -9.49 -2.25 7.15
N GLU A 96 -9.28 -3.54 7.28
CA GLU A 96 -9.16 -4.21 8.57
C GLU A 96 -8.03 -3.59 9.42
N VAL A 97 -6.86 -3.39 8.81
CA VAL A 97 -5.71 -2.81 9.50
C VAL A 97 -5.98 -1.33 9.86
N TYR A 98 -6.54 -0.56 8.93
CA TYR A 98 -6.86 0.85 9.15
C TYR A 98 -7.85 1.02 10.31
N GLU A 99 -8.86 0.18 10.37
CA GLU A 99 -9.90 0.26 11.40
C GLU A 99 -9.44 -0.20 12.79
N ARG A 100 -8.21 -0.67 12.93
CA ARG A 100 -7.62 -0.92 14.25
C ARG A 100 -7.34 0.38 15.02
N THR A 101 -7.11 1.46 14.28
CA THR A 101 -6.76 2.77 14.86
C THR A 101 -7.67 3.91 14.41
N HIS A 102 -8.60 3.63 13.50
CA HIS A 102 -9.54 4.60 12.93
C HIS A 102 -10.95 4.02 12.89
N THR A 103 -11.93 4.88 12.65
CA THR A 103 -13.33 4.46 12.59
C THR A 103 -13.71 4.02 11.17
N ARG A 104 -14.80 3.26 11.08
CA ARG A 104 -15.43 2.93 9.81
C ARG A 104 -15.85 4.18 9.04
N GLU A 105 -16.32 5.20 9.75
CA GLU A 105 -16.71 6.47 9.13
C GLU A 105 -15.52 7.15 8.43
N GLU A 106 -14.36 7.16 9.09
CA GLU A 106 -13.15 7.71 8.51
C GLU A 106 -12.73 6.92 7.26
N TRP A 107 -12.83 5.59 7.32
CA TRP A 107 -12.56 4.75 6.16
C TRP A 107 -13.49 5.09 5.00
N MET A 108 -14.80 5.13 5.25
CA MET A 108 -15.79 5.41 4.22
C MET A 108 -15.61 6.79 3.60
N LYS A 109 -15.26 7.78 4.42
CA LYS A 109 -15.00 9.14 3.95
C LYS A 109 -13.85 9.20 2.95
N ASN A 110 -12.81 8.42 3.17
CA ASN A 110 -11.58 8.46 2.37
C ASN A 110 -11.54 7.41 1.26
N ALA A 111 -12.00 6.22 1.54
CA ALA A 111 -11.97 5.11 0.58
C ALA A 111 -13.27 4.97 -0.22
N GLY A 112 -14.38 5.42 0.33
CA GLY A 112 -15.65 5.48 -0.37
C GLY A 112 -16.39 4.15 -0.49
N LYS A 113 -15.82 3.04 -0.03
CA LYS A 113 -16.42 1.72 -0.17
C LYS A 113 -16.05 0.82 1.00
N ASN A 114 -17.01 0.06 1.48
CA ASN A 114 -16.81 -0.94 2.51
C ASN A 114 -16.45 -2.30 1.89
N TYR A 115 -15.30 -2.83 2.25
CA TYR A 115 -14.80 -4.13 1.76
C TYR A 115 -14.95 -5.26 2.79
N LEU A 116 -15.44 -4.96 3.98
CA LEU A 116 -15.62 -5.93 5.06
C LEU A 116 -17.03 -6.49 5.14
#